data_6f4cee397ebecfc4f6c31257b6834c38
#
_entry.id   6f4cee397ebecfc4f6c31257b6834c38
#
_cell.length_a   1.000
_cell.length_b   1.000
_cell.length_c   1.000
_cell.angle_alpha   90.00
_cell.angle_beta   90.00
_cell.angle_gamma   90.00
#
_symmetry.space_group_name_H-M   'P 1'
#
loop_
_entity.id
_entity.type
_entity.pdbx_description
1 polymer ?
#
loop_
_entity_poly.entity_id
_entity_poly.type
_entity_poly.pdbx_seq_one_letter_code
_entity_poly.pdbx_strand_id
1 'polypeptide(L)'
;MTTPILNIDTRKAFRQLTVKIDDITYTMRPLGSKDMLTILDHAEALDKLSTGQMSKETLDTAEEIIFPLVADLISPNNAFHEWMTQTKQRSDLAYLQAMTALCKLMAENLTLDIKG
;
A
#
# COMPACT_ATOMS: atom_id res chain seq x y z
N MET A 1 43.46 5.35 -3.42
CA MET A 1 42.18 5.99 -3.60
C MET A 1 41.09 4.95 -3.61
N THR A 2 40.09 5.10 -2.76
CA THR A 2 39.03 4.10 -2.65
C THR A 2 37.91 4.45 -3.61
N THR A 3 37.55 3.54 -4.49
CA THR A 3 36.40 3.71 -5.35
C THR A 3 35.13 3.56 -4.53
N PRO A 4 34.18 4.50 -4.61
CA PRO A 4 32.91 4.34 -3.91
C PRO A 4 32.21 3.07 -4.39
N ILE A 5 31.65 2.33 -3.45
CA ILE A 5 30.86 1.14 -3.74
C ILE A 5 29.39 1.48 -3.53
N LEU A 6 28.60 1.37 -4.60
CA LEU A 6 27.16 1.53 -4.52
C LEU A 6 26.57 0.18 -4.11
N ASN A 7 25.92 0.16 -2.95
CA ASN A 7 25.23 -1.03 -2.45
C ASN A 7 23.74 -0.86 -2.65
N ILE A 8 23.14 -1.76 -3.39
CA ILE A 8 21.70 -1.76 -3.63
C ILE A 8 21.13 -3.03 -3.04
N ASP A 9 20.22 -2.89 -2.10
CA ASP A 9 19.54 -4.02 -1.49
C ASP A 9 18.09 -4.03 -1.99
N THR A 10 17.78 -5.02 -2.81
CA THR A 10 16.44 -5.17 -3.40
C THR A 10 15.56 -6.12 -2.61
N ARG A 11 16.07 -6.76 -1.56
CA ARG A 11 15.32 -7.76 -0.79
C ARG A 11 14.02 -7.19 -0.21
N LYS A 12 14.05 -5.93 0.21
CA LYS A 12 12.88 -5.24 0.77
C LYS A 12 11.78 -5.10 -0.27
N ALA A 13 12.14 -4.82 -1.53
CA ALA A 13 11.18 -4.65 -2.62
C ALA A 13 10.51 -5.97 -3.05
N PHE A 14 11.22 -7.09 -2.86
CA PHE A 14 10.70 -8.41 -3.23
C PHE A 14 10.05 -9.14 -2.08
N ARG A 15 10.15 -8.60 -0.87
CA ARG A 15 9.62 -9.27 0.32
C ARG A 15 8.10 -9.24 0.33
N GLN A 16 7.52 -10.43 0.47
CA GLN A 16 6.10 -10.55 0.70
C GLN A 16 5.79 -10.14 2.14
N LEU A 17 4.82 -9.25 2.30
CA LEU A 17 4.42 -8.77 3.62
C LEU A 17 3.26 -9.57 4.16
N THR A 18 3.24 -9.75 5.47
CA THR A 18 2.15 -10.40 6.19
C THR A 18 1.39 -9.36 6.99
N VAL A 19 0.08 -9.34 6.83
CA VAL A 19 -0.82 -8.41 7.52
C VAL A 19 -1.91 -9.23 8.22
N LYS A 20 -2.16 -8.93 9.48
CA LYS A 20 -3.24 -9.56 10.22
C LYS A 20 -4.36 -8.54 10.45
N ILE A 21 -5.55 -8.86 9.96
CA ILE A 21 -6.74 -8.02 10.11
C ILE A 21 -7.85 -8.89 10.70
N ASP A 22 -8.39 -8.49 11.86
CA ASP A 22 -9.50 -9.19 12.50
C ASP A 22 -9.30 -10.71 12.58
N ASP A 23 -8.12 -11.15 13.05
CA ASP A 23 -7.74 -12.54 13.24
C ASP A 23 -7.50 -13.35 11.95
N ILE A 24 -7.61 -12.71 10.79
CA ILE A 24 -7.28 -13.34 9.51
C ILE A 24 -5.93 -12.82 9.04
N THR A 25 -5.06 -13.72 8.65
CA THR A 25 -3.75 -13.38 8.12
C THR A 25 -3.80 -13.28 6.60
N TYR A 26 -3.38 -12.13 6.09
CA TYR A 26 -3.28 -11.86 4.66
C TYR A 26 -1.82 -11.66 4.27
N THR A 27 -1.52 -11.87 3.01
CA THR A 27 -0.20 -11.56 2.45
C THR A 27 -0.34 -10.50 1.38
N MET A 28 0.62 -9.58 1.31
CA MET A 28 0.69 -8.56 0.28
C MET A 28 1.87 -8.88 -0.64
N ARG A 29 1.59 -9.10 -1.93
CA ARG A 29 2.64 -9.39 -2.91
C ARG A 29 3.45 -8.14 -3.25
N PRO A 30 4.69 -8.30 -3.73
CA PRO A 30 5.46 -7.17 -4.23
C PRO A 30 4.77 -6.46 -5.39
N LEU A 31 5.08 -5.18 -5.54
CA LEU A 31 4.54 -4.34 -6.62
C LEU A 31 5.19 -4.69 -7.96
N GLY A 32 4.35 -4.81 -8.99
CA GLY A 32 4.82 -4.95 -10.37
C GLY A 32 5.06 -3.58 -11.01
N SER A 33 5.59 -3.60 -12.24
CA SER A 33 5.90 -2.36 -12.97
C SER A 33 4.65 -1.51 -13.22
N LYS A 34 3.53 -2.14 -13.55
CA LYS A 34 2.27 -1.43 -13.78
C LYS A 34 1.74 -0.78 -12.51
N ASP A 35 1.87 -1.49 -11.39
CA ASP A 35 1.48 -0.95 -10.08
C ASP A 35 2.30 0.28 -9.74
N MET A 36 3.61 0.21 -10.00
CA MET A 36 4.53 1.33 -9.78
C MET A 36 4.15 2.56 -10.59
N LEU A 37 3.80 2.38 -11.87
CA LEU A 37 3.39 3.49 -12.72
C LEU A 37 2.11 4.14 -12.19
N THR A 38 1.14 3.34 -11.77
CA THR A 38 -0.09 3.86 -11.18
C THR A 38 0.19 4.67 -9.92
N ILE A 39 1.09 4.18 -9.07
CA ILE A 39 1.47 4.87 -7.83
C ILE A 39 2.18 6.18 -8.14
N LEU A 40 3.09 6.20 -9.11
CA LEU A 40 3.78 7.42 -9.51
C LEU A 40 2.82 8.49 -10.04
N ASP A 41 1.82 8.08 -10.80
CA ASP A 41 0.79 8.98 -11.32
C ASP A 41 -0.06 9.60 -10.20
N HIS A 42 -0.14 8.94 -9.04
CA HIS A 42 -0.95 9.37 -7.90
C HIS A 42 -0.13 9.53 -6.63
N ALA A 43 1.17 9.81 -6.77
CA ALA A 43 2.10 9.93 -5.64
C ALA A 43 1.66 10.98 -4.63
N GLU A 44 1.12 12.10 -5.09
CA GLU A 44 0.65 13.17 -4.20
C GLU A 44 -0.50 12.70 -3.31
N ALA A 45 -1.48 12.00 -3.90
CA ALA A 45 -2.61 11.45 -3.14
C ALA A 45 -2.14 10.40 -2.13
N LEU A 46 -1.22 9.53 -2.54
CA LEU A 46 -0.66 8.52 -1.65
C LEU A 46 0.10 9.15 -0.48
N ASP A 47 0.87 10.20 -0.74
CA ASP A 47 1.58 10.94 0.30
C ASP A 47 0.62 11.56 1.30
N LYS A 48 -0.44 12.20 0.83
CA LYS A 48 -1.46 12.79 1.71
C LYS A 48 -2.16 11.74 2.55
N LEU A 49 -2.47 10.58 1.99
CA LEU A 49 -3.04 9.47 2.75
C LEU A 49 -2.09 9.00 3.85
N SER A 50 -0.81 8.87 3.52
CA SER A 50 0.21 8.40 4.47
C SER A 50 0.44 9.38 5.62
N THR A 51 0.26 10.67 5.38
CA THR A 51 0.46 11.73 6.39
C THR A 51 -0.83 12.13 7.10
N GLY A 52 -1.95 11.51 6.75
CA GLY A 52 -3.24 11.82 7.37
C GLY A 52 -3.91 13.09 6.87
N GLN A 53 -3.42 13.65 5.77
CA GLN A 53 -4.02 14.85 5.17
C GLN A 53 -5.15 14.44 4.24
N MET A 54 -6.36 14.41 4.78
CA MET A 54 -7.56 14.02 4.05
C MET A 54 -8.28 15.22 3.48
N SER A 55 -8.57 15.18 2.19
CA SER A 55 -9.51 16.07 1.53
C SER A 55 -10.49 15.22 0.72
N LYS A 56 -11.58 15.80 0.27
CA LYS A 56 -12.54 15.09 -0.58
C LYS A 56 -11.86 14.56 -1.85
N GLU A 57 -11.03 15.39 -2.47
CA GLU A 57 -10.30 15.01 -3.68
C GLU A 57 -9.34 13.86 -3.43
N THR A 58 -8.58 13.90 -2.34
CA THR A 58 -7.69 12.83 -1.96
C THR A 58 -8.45 11.53 -1.71
N LEU A 59 -9.57 11.61 -1.00
CA LEU A 59 -10.39 10.46 -0.69
C LEU A 59 -11.00 9.85 -1.96
N ASP A 60 -11.50 10.68 -2.88
CA ASP A 60 -12.05 10.20 -4.14
C ASP A 60 -11.00 9.45 -4.95
N THR A 61 -9.79 9.98 -5.04
CA THR A 61 -8.67 9.32 -5.71
C THR A 61 -8.32 8.01 -5.03
N ALA A 62 -8.31 8.00 -3.70
CA ALA A 62 -8.01 6.80 -2.92
C ALA A 62 -9.02 5.70 -3.21
N GLU A 63 -10.31 6.00 -3.14
CA GLU A 63 -11.36 5.00 -3.35
C GLU A 63 -11.41 4.50 -4.79
N GLU A 64 -11.15 5.37 -5.75
CA GLU A 64 -11.25 5.03 -7.16
C GLU A 64 -10.02 4.27 -7.68
N ILE A 65 -8.83 4.61 -7.21
CA ILE A 65 -7.58 4.11 -7.79
C ILE A 65 -6.70 3.38 -6.78
N ILE A 66 -6.43 3.98 -5.64
CA ILE A 66 -5.43 3.47 -4.69
C ILE A 66 -5.93 2.25 -3.92
N PHE A 67 -7.13 2.30 -3.37
CA PHE A 67 -7.68 1.18 -2.60
C PHE A 67 -7.91 -0.08 -3.45
N PRO A 68 -8.42 0.02 -4.69
CA PRO A 68 -8.47 -1.15 -5.57
C PRO A 68 -7.10 -1.74 -5.88
N LEU A 69 -6.08 -0.89 -6.05
CA LEU A 69 -4.72 -1.36 -6.26
C LEU A 69 -4.20 -2.14 -5.05
N VAL A 70 -4.38 -1.60 -3.85
CA VAL A 70 -4.00 -2.27 -2.60
C VAL A 70 -4.72 -3.62 -2.49
N ALA A 71 -6.02 -3.64 -2.78
CA ALA A 71 -6.82 -4.86 -2.71
C ALA A 71 -6.29 -5.95 -3.65
N ASP A 72 -5.84 -5.58 -4.84
CA ASP A 72 -5.29 -6.54 -5.79
C ASP A 72 -3.97 -7.15 -5.33
N LEU A 73 -3.26 -6.49 -4.43
CA LEU A 73 -1.99 -7.00 -3.90
C LEU A 73 -2.18 -8.02 -2.78
N ILE A 74 -3.37 -8.09 -2.20
CA ILE A 74 -3.63 -8.84 -0.97
C ILE A 74 -4.28 -10.19 -1.27
N SER A 75 -3.79 -11.24 -0.61
CA SER A 75 -4.29 -12.60 -0.70
C SER A 75 -4.60 -13.15 0.70
N PRO A 76 -5.64 -13.92 0.91
CA PRO A 76 -6.63 -14.35 -0.10
C PRO A 76 -7.55 -13.22 -0.51
N ASN A 77 -7.67 -13.00 -1.80
CA ASN A 77 -8.32 -11.82 -2.37
C ASN A 77 -9.84 -11.78 -2.06
N ASN A 78 -10.53 -12.91 -2.21
CA ASN A 78 -11.97 -12.97 -1.95
C ASN A 78 -12.31 -12.63 -0.50
N ALA A 79 -11.54 -13.16 0.44
CA ALA A 79 -11.74 -12.88 1.86
C ALA A 79 -11.49 -11.40 2.16
N PHE A 80 -10.48 -10.81 1.53
CA PHE A 80 -10.17 -9.39 1.72
C PHE A 80 -11.28 -8.50 1.17
N HIS A 81 -11.80 -8.78 -0.02
CA HIS A 81 -12.93 -8.02 -0.60
C HIS A 81 -14.18 -8.11 0.29
N GLU A 82 -14.45 -9.28 0.82
CA GLU A 82 -15.56 -9.46 1.75
C GLU A 82 -15.36 -8.62 3.02
N TRP A 83 -14.14 -8.63 3.57
CA TRP A 83 -13.80 -7.79 4.72
C TRP A 83 -14.00 -6.32 4.41
N MET A 84 -13.55 -5.84 3.23
CA MET A 84 -13.71 -4.45 2.82
C MET A 84 -15.18 -4.05 2.80
N THR A 85 -16.02 -4.87 2.18
CA THR A 85 -17.46 -4.60 2.04
C THR A 85 -18.14 -4.55 3.39
N GLN A 86 -17.90 -5.54 4.23
CA GLN A 86 -18.51 -5.62 5.56
C GLN A 86 -18.06 -4.49 6.46
N THR A 87 -16.77 -4.18 6.46
CA THR A 87 -16.22 -3.12 7.30
C THR A 87 -16.75 -1.76 6.90
N LYS A 88 -16.80 -1.49 5.60
CA LYS A 88 -17.34 -0.24 5.08
C LYS A 88 -18.80 -0.04 5.47
N GLN A 89 -19.60 -1.10 5.45
CA GLN A 89 -21.01 -1.05 5.86
C GLN A 89 -21.17 -0.77 7.34
N ARG A 90 -20.25 -1.27 8.18
CA ARG A 90 -20.32 -1.08 9.62
C ARG A 90 -19.77 0.27 10.06
N SER A 91 -18.68 0.70 9.49
CA SER A 91 -18.03 1.95 9.85
C SER A 91 -17.09 2.41 8.74
N ASP A 92 -17.48 3.47 8.04
CA ASP A 92 -16.62 4.11 7.03
C ASP A 92 -15.31 4.56 7.66
N LEU A 93 -15.33 5.03 8.90
CA LEU A 93 -14.12 5.48 9.58
C LEU A 93 -13.14 4.34 9.81
N ALA A 94 -13.61 3.21 10.32
CA ALA A 94 -12.77 2.03 10.51
C ALA A 94 -12.18 1.54 9.20
N TYR A 95 -13.00 1.52 8.15
CA TYR A 95 -12.56 1.15 6.80
C TYR A 95 -11.45 2.07 6.31
N LEU A 96 -11.65 3.39 6.41
CA LEU A 96 -10.67 4.38 5.96
C LEU A 96 -9.36 4.27 6.74
N GLN A 97 -9.42 4.09 8.06
CA GLN A 97 -8.23 3.96 8.89
C GLN A 97 -7.43 2.71 8.51
N ALA A 98 -8.11 1.59 8.31
CA ALA A 98 -7.45 0.34 7.93
C ALA A 98 -6.82 0.45 6.53
N MET A 99 -7.57 0.98 5.56
CA MET A 99 -7.05 1.14 4.20
C MET A 99 -5.89 2.13 4.14
N THR A 100 -5.93 3.19 4.94
CA THR A 100 -4.83 4.14 5.05
C THR A 100 -3.57 3.48 5.61
N ALA A 101 -3.72 2.63 6.62
CA ALA A 101 -2.61 1.87 7.18
C ALA A 101 -1.99 0.93 6.14
N LEU A 102 -2.81 0.27 5.33
CA LEU A 102 -2.33 -0.60 4.25
C LEU A 102 -1.62 0.19 3.16
N CYS A 103 -2.11 1.37 2.82
CA CYS A 103 -1.44 2.27 1.87
C CYS A 103 -0.07 2.70 2.38
N LYS A 104 0.02 3.01 3.66
CA LYS A 104 1.29 3.38 4.29
C LYS A 104 2.28 2.24 4.25
N LEU A 105 1.84 1.03 4.56
CA LEU A 105 2.67 -0.17 4.48
C LEU A 105 3.18 -0.40 3.05
N MET A 106 2.30 -0.26 2.07
CA MET A 106 2.66 -0.37 0.65
C MET A 106 3.70 0.67 0.28
N ALA A 107 3.52 1.91 0.70
CA ALA A 107 4.46 3.00 0.41
C ALA A 107 5.85 2.75 1.00
N GLU A 108 5.93 2.17 2.18
CA GLU A 108 7.21 1.82 2.81
C GLU A 108 8.00 0.80 1.98
N ASN A 109 7.32 -0.05 1.22
CA ASN A 109 7.95 -1.06 0.38
C ASN A 109 8.42 -0.54 -0.97
N LEU A 110 8.13 0.71 -1.31
CA LEU A 110 8.58 1.30 -2.57
C LEU A 110 10.03 1.75 -2.52
N THR A 111 10.61 1.85 -1.33
CA THR A 111 11.94 2.39 -1.15
C THR A 111 12.99 1.28 -1.19
N LEU A 112 13.94 1.40 -2.11
CA LEU A 112 15.12 0.55 -2.13
C LEU A 112 16.15 1.09 -1.15
N ASP A 113 16.86 0.19 -0.47
CA ASP A 113 18.00 0.58 0.35
C ASP A 113 19.22 0.76 -0.56
N ILE A 114 19.60 2.01 -0.76
CA ILE A 114 20.76 2.35 -1.58
C ILE A 114 21.79 3.04 -0.68
N LYS A 115 22.99 2.45 -0.60
CA LYS A 115 24.09 2.97 0.20
C LYS A 115 25.29 3.19 -0.70
N GLY A 116 25.77 4.42 -0.72
CA GLY A 116 26.93 4.79 -1.52
C GLY A 116 28.22 4.94 -0.72
#